data_3b6231e6e6cf4a95a1251613eab401a2
#
_entry.id   3b6231e6e6cf4a95a1251613eab401a2
#
_cell.length_a   1.000
_cell.length_b   1.000
_cell.length_c   1.000
_cell.angle_alpha   90.00
_cell.angle_beta   90.00
_cell.angle_gamma   90.00
#
_symmetry.space_group_name_H-M   'P 1'
#
loop_
_entity.id
_entity.type
_entity.pdbx_description
1 polymer ?
#
loop_
_entity_poly.entity_id
_entity_poly.type
_entity_poly.pdbx_seq_one_letter_code
_entity_poly.pdbx_strand_id
1 'polypeptide(L)'
;MKFLREISRVFRQIFYLPKNLFNFFFGTPFYDFYLSRQKKEFPGEIPLRNNIVIFLIFPEKGLKPSHLTTLNYFINKKYSPLVISNCVLSAEDKKKIKRNSWFLIERKNYGYDFGGYRDGVLFLKDKLFKINNMILVNDSAWFPISKNSDFLNFIETANLDFIGATSHYGFERLRLPKNREGLSSKIKFNTKKRRFHYASYVLAFSKNILSDQNFFRFWKNLRLSGTKNIVVRRGEVGLTQWVINKGIYSHGSYIDSGKLEKIFNSLSKQELLKITQETIVENISLKNFIVSFSEDLEDLSKDELVSFLLIIVSRQIIVFSLANFLIKRMNFPFLKKMLFKLDKECSKKTFQIVKDLDDEAQEEILSEIKDTPALSKYLNLQ
;
A
#
# COMPACT_ATOMS: atom_id res chain seq x y z
N MET A 1 18.20 29.07 -10.17
CA MET A 1 17.11 28.06 -10.19
C MET A 1 16.68 27.53 -8.82
N LYS A 2 17.59 27.15 -7.87
CA LYS A 2 17.17 26.71 -6.50
C LYS A 2 16.40 27.78 -5.74
N PHE A 3 16.87 29.02 -5.75
CA PHE A 3 16.27 30.15 -5.03
C PHE A 3 14.82 30.47 -5.49
N LEU A 4 14.58 30.55 -6.79
CA LEU A 4 13.23 30.74 -7.37
C LEU A 4 12.28 29.61 -7.01
N ARG A 5 12.79 28.41 -6.92
CA ARG A 5 12.01 27.21 -6.53
C ARG A 5 11.62 27.23 -5.05
N GLU A 6 12.49 27.72 -4.16
CA GLU A 6 12.18 27.90 -2.74
C GLU A 6 11.21 29.06 -2.52
N ILE A 7 11.36 30.18 -3.23
CA ILE A 7 10.39 31.29 -3.21
C ILE A 7 9.00 30.79 -3.66
N SER A 8 8.91 30.12 -4.80
CA SER A 8 7.65 29.54 -5.29
C SER A 8 7.02 28.57 -4.30
N ARG A 9 7.85 27.80 -3.58
CA ARG A 9 7.41 26.89 -2.54
C ARG A 9 6.83 27.62 -1.33
N VAL A 10 7.50 28.70 -0.86
CA VAL A 10 7.03 29.53 0.24
C VAL A 10 5.72 30.23 -0.12
N PHE A 11 5.63 30.86 -1.32
CA PHE A 11 4.39 31.46 -1.79
C PHE A 11 3.23 30.46 -1.85
N ARG A 12 3.49 29.26 -2.35
CA ARG A 12 2.49 28.19 -2.39
C ARG A 12 2.06 27.76 -0.98
N GLN A 13 3.00 27.69 -0.03
CA GLN A 13 2.69 27.36 1.36
C GLN A 13 1.83 28.45 2.01
N ILE A 14 2.15 29.72 1.80
CA ILE A 14 1.37 30.87 2.32
C ILE A 14 -0.03 30.89 1.70
N PHE A 15 -0.15 30.69 0.38
CA PHE A 15 -1.44 30.67 -0.31
C PHE A 15 -2.37 29.56 0.18
N TYR A 16 -1.83 28.37 0.45
CA TYR A 16 -2.61 27.25 0.98
C TYR A 16 -2.76 27.24 2.51
N LEU A 17 -2.09 28.17 3.21
CA LEU A 17 -2.12 28.23 4.67
C LEU A 17 -3.54 28.37 5.24
N PRO A 18 -4.42 29.28 4.78
CA PRO A 18 -5.78 29.39 5.30
C PRO A 18 -6.60 28.11 5.13
N LYS A 19 -6.52 27.50 3.94
CA LYS A 19 -7.18 26.22 3.65
C LYS A 19 -6.65 25.09 4.55
N ASN A 20 -5.35 25.05 4.78
CA ASN A 20 -4.72 24.03 5.63
C ASN A 20 -5.06 24.25 7.11
N LEU A 21 -5.12 25.48 7.57
CA LEU A 21 -5.54 25.82 8.93
C LEU A 21 -7.02 25.47 9.13
N PHE A 22 -7.89 25.85 8.19
CA PHE A 22 -9.30 25.48 8.24
C PHE A 22 -9.46 23.94 8.29
N ASN A 23 -8.83 23.20 7.41
CA ASN A 23 -8.87 21.75 7.43
C ASN A 23 -8.26 21.14 8.70
N PHE A 24 -7.27 21.83 9.31
CA PHE A 24 -6.65 21.38 10.54
C PHE A 24 -7.61 21.47 11.73
N PHE A 25 -8.30 22.61 11.87
CA PHE A 25 -9.19 22.85 13.01
C PHE A 25 -10.59 22.29 12.79
N PHE A 26 -11.14 22.44 11.59
CA PHE A 26 -12.55 22.17 11.30
C PHE A 26 -12.79 20.93 10.44
N GLY A 27 -11.79 20.39 9.77
CA GLY A 27 -11.98 19.25 8.85
C GLY A 27 -12.56 18.01 9.51
N THR A 28 -12.08 17.64 10.71
CA THR A 28 -12.62 16.48 11.45
C THR A 28 -13.99 16.79 12.07
N PRO A 29 -14.20 17.89 12.78
CA PRO A 29 -15.54 18.27 13.23
C PRO A 29 -16.55 18.34 12.09
N PHE A 30 -16.23 18.97 10.97
CA PHE A 30 -17.12 19.00 9.79
C PHE A 30 -17.45 17.58 9.29
N TYR A 31 -16.46 16.69 9.22
CA TYR A 31 -16.74 15.31 8.87
C TYR A 31 -17.65 14.64 9.90
N ASP A 32 -17.31 14.71 11.17
CA ASP A 32 -18.02 13.99 12.23
C ASP A 32 -19.45 14.51 12.45
N PHE A 33 -19.68 15.83 12.32
CA PHE A 33 -21.02 16.42 12.53
C PHE A 33 -21.90 16.40 11.28
N TYR A 34 -21.32 16.49 10.07
CA TYR A 34 -22.10 16.64 8.84
C TYR A 34 -21.98 15.44 7.90
N LEU A 35 -20.75 15.12 7.47
CA LEU A 35 -20.58 14.08 6.44
C LEU A 35 -20.81 12.66 6.99
N SER A 36 -20.43 12.39 8.23
CA SER A 36 -20.62 11.06 8.84
C SER A 36 -22.08 10.68 9.00
N ARG A 37 -22.98 11.67 9.15
CA ARG A 37 -24.43 11.43 9.24
C ARG A 37 -25.06 11.01 7.90
N GLN A 38 -24.35 11.20 6.80
CA GLN A 38 -24.79 10.79 5.47
C GLN A 38 -24.38 9.36 5.11
N LYS A 39 -23.75 8.64 6.05
CA LYS A 39 -23.43 7.22 5.86
C LYS A 39 -24.71 6.42 5.71
N LYS A 40 -24.65 5.43 4.82
CA LYS A 40 -25.70 4.44 4.67
C LYS A 40 -25.13 3.07 5.02
N GLU A 41 -25.82 2.36 5.85
CA GLU A 41 -25.39 1.09 6.43
C GLU A 41 -26.31 -0.02 5.97
N PHE A 42 -25.73 -1.13 5.51
CA PHE A 42 -26.48 -2.25 4.97
C PHE A 42 -25.93 -3.57 5.53
N PRO A 43 -26.73 -4.37 6.22
CA PRO A 43 -26.34 -5.72 6.59
C PRO A 43 -26.12 -6.56 5.33
N GLY A 44 -25.04 -7.38 5.35
CA GLY A 44 -24.72 -8.36 4.33
C GLY A 44 -25.17 -9.76 4.73
N GLU A 45 -24.81 -10.75 3.90
CA GLU A 45 -25.27 -12.13 4.05
C GLU A 45 -24.19 -13.03 4.73
N ILE A 46 -22.94 -12.58 4.80
CA ILE A 46 -21.85 -13.34 5.45
C ILE A 46 -21.96 -13.16 6.98
N PRO A 47 -21.92 -14.25 7.77
CA PRO A 47 -22.00 -14.14 9.22
C PRO A 47 -20.78 -13.45 9.83
N LEU A 48 -20.97 -12.77 10.95
CA LEU A 48 -19.87 -12.20 11.74
C LEU A 48 -19.04 -13.34 12.37
N ARG A 49 -17.73 -13.27 12.19
CA ARG A 49 -16.72 -14.18 12.75
C ARG A 49 -15.70 -13.41 13.60
N ASN A 50 -14.80 -14.14 14.26
CA ASN A 50 -13.77 -13.52 15.09
C ASN A 50 -12.60 -12.93 14.27
N ASN A 51 -12.51 -13.21 12.99
CA ASN A 51 -11.55 -12.57 12.08
C ASN A 51 -12.31 -11.64 11.13
N ILE A 52 -11.87 -10.39 11.04
CA ILE A 52 -12.53 -9.35 10.25
C ILE A 52 -11.55 -8.73 9.26
N VAL A 53 -12.03 -8.46 8.06
CA VAL A 53 -11.34 -7.58 7.11
C VAL A 53 -12.19 -6.33 6.89
N ILE A 54 -11.61 -5.15 7.09
CA ILE A 54 -12.17 -3.88 6.64
C ILE A 54 -11.64 -3.65 5.24
N PHE A 55 -12.48 -3.86 4.24
CA PHE A 55 -12.13 -3.68 2.84
C PHE A 55 -12.66 -2.34 2.34
N LEU A 56 -11.75 -1.42 2.10
CA LEU A 56 -12.04 -0.08 1.59
C LEU A 56 -11.99 -0.08 0.07
N ILE A 57 -13.07 0.32 -0.56
CA ILE A 57 -13.20 0.41 -2.01
C ILE A 57 -13.60 1.82 -2.47
N PHE A 58 -13.16 2.17 -3.68
CA PHE A 58 -13.55 3.42 -4.35
C PHE A 58 -13.90 3.16 -5.83
N PRO A 59 -15.01 2.45 -6.11
CA PRO A 59 -15.41 2.04 -7.46
C PRO A 59 -16.19 3.15 -8.19
N GLU A 60 -15.55 4.27 -8.54
CA GLU A 60 -16.19 5.40 -9.25
C GLU A 60 -16.84 5.00 -10.58
N LYS A 61 -16.31 3.97 -11.25
CA LYS A 61 -16.79 3.44 -12.54
C LYS A 61 -17.50 2.09 -12.40
N GLY A 62 -18.03 1.79 -11.22
CA GLY A 62 -18.65 0.50 -10.91
C GLY A 62 -17.70 -0.51 -10.28
N LEU A 63 -18.28 -1.58 -9.78
CA LEU A 63 -17.57 -2.67 -9.11
C LEU A 63 -16.72 -3.43 -10.13
N LYS A 64 -15.49 -3.73 -9.75
CA LYS A 64 -14.54 -4.48 -10.58
C LYS A 64 -14.47 -5.95 -10.16
N PRO A 65 -14.09 -6.87 -11.07
CA PRO A 65 -13.87 -8.27 -10.73
C PRO A 65 -12.94 -8.45 -9.53
N SER A 66 -11.82 -7.74 -9.47
CA SER A 66 -10.86 -7.81 -8.36
C SER A 66 -11.45 -7.49 -6.98
N HIS A 67 -12.52 -6.70 -6.90
CA HIS A 67 -13.20 -6.48 -5.62
C HIS A 67 -13.87 -7.76 -5.12
N LEU A 68 -14.51 -8.53 -6.02
CA LEU A 68 -15.17 -9.79 -5.65
C LEU A 68 -14.14 -10.88 -5.38
N THR A 69 -13.08 -10.97 -6.16
CA THR A 69 -11.96 -11.89 -5.92
C THR A 69 -11.35 -11.68 -4.54
N THR A 70 -11.08 -10.42 -4.17
CA THR A 70 -10.57 -10.08 -2.82
C THR A 70 -11.56 -10.50 -1.72
N LEU A 71 -12.85 -10.21 -1.88
CA LEU A 71 -13.88 -10.60 -0.90
C LEU A 71 -13.95 -12.12 -0.75
N ASN A 72 -14.03 -12.85 -1.86
CA ASN A 72 -14.10 -14.30 -1.86
C ASN A 72 -12.86 -14.95 -1.21
N TYR A 73 -11.68 -14.39 -1.46
CA TYR A 73 -10.46 -14.85 -0.80
C TYR A 73 -10.57 -14.78 0.73
N PHE A 74 -11.00 -13.64 1.27
CA PHE A 74 -11.16 -13.48 2.71
C PHE A 74 -12.28 -14.37 3.29
N ILE A 75 -13.41 -14.51 2.59
CA ILE A 75 -14.52 -15.37 3.02
C ILE A 75 -14.08 -16.83 3.10
N ASN A 76 -13.36 -17.32 2.10
CA ASN A 76 -12.83 -18.67 2.04
C ASN A 76 -11.82 -18.97 3.16
N LYS A 77 -11.10 -17.93 3.59
CA LYS A 77 -10.17 -17.96 4.74
C LYS A 77 -10.85 -17.66 6.09
N LYS A 78 -12.20 -17.69 6.12
CA LYS A 78 -13.01 -17.52 7.34
C LYS A 78 -12.92 -16.12 7.98
N TYR A 79 -12.65 -15.10 7.19
CA TYR A 79 -12.82 -13.70 7.59
C TYR A 79 -14.21 -13.19 7.25
N SER A 80 -14.72 -12.24 8.03
CA SER A 80 -15.97 -11.51 7.75
C SER A 80 -15.64 -10.17 7.15
N PRO A 81 -15.96 -9.89 5.87
CA PRO A 81 -15.71 -8.60 5.27
C PRO A 81 -16.67 -7.53 5.79
N LEU A 82 -16.12 -6.43 6.33
CA LEU A 82 -16.78 -5.15 6.49
C LEU A 82 -16.34 -4.26 5.32
N VAL A 83 -17.22 -4.07 4.35
CA VAL A 83 -16.91 -3.25 3.18
C VAL A 83 -17.22 -1.78 3.45
N ILE A 84 -16.25 -0.92 3.21
CA ILE A 84 -16.41 0.54 3.26
C ILE A 84 -16.30 1.08 1.84
N SER A 85 -17.38 1.63 1.30
CA SER A 85 -17.37 2.28 0.00
C SER A 85 -17.25 3.80 0.13
N ASN A 86 -16.23 4.38 -0.46
CA ASN A 86 -16.02 5.84 -0.52
C ASN A 86 -16.92 6.53 -1.57
N CYS A 87 -17.85 5.82 -2.19
CA CYS A 87 -18.88 6.36 -3.10
C CYS A 87 -20.19 5.59 -2.94
N VAL A 88 -21.26 6.15 -3.50
CA VAL A 88 -22.54 5.46 -3.59
C VAL A 88 -22.47 4.41 -4.69
N LEU A 89 -22.85 3.18 -4.38
CA LEU A 89 -22.88 2.06 -5.31
C LEU A 89 -24.21 2.01 -6.08
N SER A 90 -24.18 1.46 -7.29
CA SER A 90 -25.39 1.08 -8.00
C SER A 90 -26.20 0.03 -7.21
N ALA A 91 -27.49 -0.13 -7.49
CA ALA A 91 -28.30 -1.15 -6.84
C ALA A 91 -27.75 -2.57 -7.08
N GLU A 92 -27.25 -2.83 -8.28
CA GLU A 92 -26.65 -4.11 -8.65
C GLU A 92 -25.35 -4.37 -7.92
N ASP A 93 -24.41 -3.40 -7.91
CA ASP A 93 -23.14 -3.51 -7.21
C ASP A 93 -23.34 -3.68 -5.70
N LYS A 94 -24.29 -2.94 -5.14
CA LYS A 94 -24.67 -3.09 -3.73
C LYS A 94 -25.15 -4.49 -3.42
N LYS A 95 -25.98 -5.09 -4.29
CA LYS A 95 -26.45 -6.47 -4.14
C LYS A 95 -25.27 -7.45 -4.18
N LYS A 96 -24.33 -7.27 -5.11
CA LYS A 96 -23.11 -8.12 -5.21
C LYS A 96 -22.27 -8.02 -3.94
N ILE A 97 -22.01 -6.81 -3.44
CA ILE A 97 -21.24 -6.61 -2.20
C ILE A 97 -21.96 -7.22 -0.99
N LYS A 98 -23.26 -7.01 -0.81
CA LYS A 98 -24.01 -7.56 0.33
C LYS A 98 -23.94 -9.09 0.39
N ARG A 99 -24.01 -9.77 -0.75
CA ARG A 99 -23.86 -11.24 -0.82
C ARG A 99 -22.49 -11.71 -0.37
N ASN A 100 -21.47 -10.88 -0.52
CA ASN A 100 -20.05 -11.20 -0.25
C ASN A 100 -19.49 -10.40 0.93
N SER A 101 -20.32 -9.89 1.83
CA SER A 101 -19.86 -9.16 3.01
C SER A 101 -20.75 -9.46 4.22
N TRP A 102 -20.19 -9.26 5.40
CA TRP A 102 -20.94 -9.19 6.63
C TRP A 102 -21.72 -7.88 6.74
N PHE A 103 -21.08 -6.78 6.31
CA PHE A 103 -21.68 -5.46 6.38
C PHE A 103 -21.11 -4.54 5.31
N LEU A 104 -21.93 -3.62 4.79
CA LEU A 104 -21.53 -2.58 3.84
C LEU A 104 -21.84 -1.20 4.42
N ILE A 105 -20.88 -0.30 4.39
CA ILE A 105 -21.05 1.12 4.72
C ILE A 105 -20.68 1.96 3.49
N GLU A 106 -21.65 2.71 2.97
CA GLU A 106 -21.41 3.78 1.99
C GLU A 106 -21.16 5.10 2.71
N ARG A 107 -20.08 5.80 2.32
CA ARG A 107 -19.69 7.07 2.94
C ARG A 107 -19.21 8.11 1.91
N LYS A 108 -19.20 9.37 2.31
CA LYS A 108 -18.54 10.43 1.53
C LYS A 108 -17.02 10.27 1.60
N ASN A 109 -16.34 10.39 0.44
CA ASN A 109 -14.89 10.28 0.37
C ASN A 109 -14.20 11.51 1.02
N TYR A 110 -13.93 11.42 2.32
CA TYR A 110 -13.16 12.41 3.06
C TYR A 110 -12.13 11.72 3.97
N GLY A 111 -10.89 12.20 3.98
CA GLY A 111 -9.82 11.58 4.76
C GLY A 111 -9.17 10.40 4.06
N TYR A 112 -9.42 10.19 2.75
CA TYR A 112 -8.82 9.11 1.96
C TYR A 112 -8.97 7.74 2.64
N ASP A 113 -7.94 6.88 2.54
CA ASP A 113 -7.98 5.53 3.12
C ASP A 113 -8.20 5.55 4.63
N PHE A 114 -7.51 6.43 5.34
CA PHE A 114 -7.64 6.53 6.79
C PHE A 114 -8.99 7.05 7.27
N GLY A 115 -9.69 7.82 6.44
CA GLY A 115 -11.08 8.20 6.71
C GLY A 115 -12.00 6.97 6.69
N GLY A 116 -11.87 6.12 5.68
CA GLY A 116 -12.65 4.88 5.57
C GLY A 116 -12.29 3.86 6.65
N TYR A 117 -11.01 3.65 6.90
CA TYR A 117 -10.54 2.76 7.98
C TYR A 117 -11.02 3.22 9.35
N ARG A 118 -10.95 4.54 9.63
CA ARG A 118 -11.49 5.12 10.86
C ARG A 118 -12.95 4.78 11.04
N ASP A 119 -13.77 4.96 10.00
CA ASP A 119 -15.18 4.66 10.07
C ASP A 119 -15.45 3.18 10.33
N GLY A 120 -14.72 2.29 9.69
CA GLY A 120 -14.81 0.85 9.92
C GLY A 120 -14.42 0.45 11.35
N VAL A 121 -13.31 0.98 11.87
CA VAL A 121 -12.87 0.70 13.25
C VAL A 121 -13.85 1.27 14.28
N LEU A 122 -14.38 2.48 14.06
CA LEU A 122 -15.38 3.07 14.96
C LEU A 122 -16.69 2.29 14.96
N PHE A 123 -17.12 1.75 13.81
CA PHE A 123 -18.27 0.87 13.70
C PHE A 123 -18.10 -0.43 14.50
N LEU A 124 -16.88 -0.93 14.59
CA LEU A 124 -16.55 -2.15 15.35
C LEU A 124 -16.32 -1.91 16.84
N LYS A 125 -16.50 -0.71 17.38
CA LYS A 125 -16.17 -0.32 18.76
C LYS A 125 -16.49 -1.40 19.79
N ASP A 126 -17.73 -1.85 19.84
CA ASP A 126 -18.21 -2.78 20.86
C ASP A 126 -17.89 -4.25 20.55
N LYS A 127 -17.18 -4.51 19.46
CA LYS A 127 -16.80 -5.84 18.97
C LYS A 127 -15.30 -6.08 18.97
N LEU A 128 -14.46 -5.04 19.07
CA LEU A 128 -13.01 -5.14 18.93
C LEU A 128 -12.40 -6.20 19.87
N PHE A 129 -12.86 -6.29 21.10
CA PHE A 129 -12.35 -7.25 22.09
C PHE A 129 -12.66 -8.73 21.76
N LYS A 130 -13.64 -8.98 20.87
CA LYS A 130 -14.01 -10.32 20.39
C LYS A 130 -13.25 -10.71 19.11
N ILE A 131 -12.55 -9.77 18.48
CA ILE A 131 -11.86 -9.98 17.21
C ILE A 131 -10.47 -10.53 17.51
N ASN A 132 -10.10 -11.64 16.85
CA ASN A 132 -8.77 -12.22 16.95
C ASN A 132 -7.78 -11.52 16.01
N ASN A 133 -8.17 -11.35 14.74
CA ASN A 133 -7.39 -10.64 13.74
C ASN A 133 -8.27 -9.63 13.00
N MET A 134 -7.81 -8.41 12.84
CA MET A 134 -8.43 -7.41 11.99
C MET A 134 -7.44 -6.96 10.90
N ILE A 135 -7.89 -7.00 9.65
CA ILE A 135 -7.10 -6.57 8.51
C ILE A 135 -7.76 -5.36 7.88
N LEU A 136 -7.00 -4.30 7.65
CA LEU A 136 -7.38 -3.17 6.81
C LEU A 136 -6.76 -3.40 5.44
N VAL A 137 -7.57 -3.36 4.41
CA VAL A 137 -7.10 -3.48 3.02
C VAL A 137 -7.86 -2.52 2.11
N ASN A 138 -7.20 -1.96 1.09
CA ASN A 138 -7.85 -1.12 0.09
C ASN A 138 -7.68 -1.68 -1.34
N ASP A 139 -8.47 -1.18 -2.26
CA ASP A 139 -8.54 -1.62 -3.65
C ASP A 139 -7.45 -1.07 -4.57
N SER A 140 -6.37 -0.49 -4.00
CA SER A 140 -5.25 0.08 -4.79
C SER A 140 -4.28 -0.96 -5.36
N ALA A 141 -4.48 -2.23 -5.05
CA ALA A 141 -3.75 -3.36 -5.60
C ALA A 141 -4.71 -4.46 -6.02
N TRP A 142 -4.33 -5.28 -7.00
CA TRP A 142 -4.93 -6.59 -7.21
C TRP A 142 -4.44 -7.53 -6.13
N PHE A 143 -5.37 -8.28 -5.54
CA PHE A 143 -5.11 -9.24 -4.45
C PHE A 143 -6.24 -10.27 -4.33
N PRO A 144 -5.94 -11.56 -4.16
CA PRO A 144 -4.62 -12.15 -4.41
C PRO A 144 -4.36 -12.30 -5.91
N ILE A 145 -3.10 -12.16 -6.32
CA ILE A 145 -2.67 -12.46 -7.69
C ILE A 145 -2.11 -13.88 -7.83
N SER A 146 -2.19 -14.67 -6.78
CA SER A 146 -1.83 -16.09 -6.73
C SER A 146 -2.76 -16.80 -5.77
N LYS A 147 -3.29 -17.97 -6.19
CA LYS A 147 -4.16 -18.82 -5.37
C LYS A 147 -3.43 -19.41 -4.15
N ASN A 148 -2.13 -19.60 -4.27
CA ASN A 148 -1.27 -20.19 -3.25
C ASN A 148 -0.64 -19.18 -2.30
N SER A 149 -1.26 -18.00 -2.14
CA SER A 149 -0.78 -17.00 -1.21
C SER A 149 -0.84 -17.50 0.23
N ASP A 150 0.29 -17.43 0.93
CA ASP A 150 0.43 -17.73 2.36
C ASP A 150 0.30 -16.48 3.26
N PHE A 151 -0.10 -15.35 2.69
CA PHE A 151 -0.16 -14.06 3.37
C PHE A 151 -1.02 -14.08 4.64
N LEU A 152 -2.22 -14.68 4.59
CA LEU A 152 -3.06 -14.79 5.78
C LEU A 152 -2.49 -15.78 6.81
N ASN A 153 -1.90 -16.88 6.35
CA ASN A 153 -1.20 -17.79 7.26
C ASN A 153 -0.04 -17.08 7.98
N PHE A 154 0.71 -16.25 7.27
CA PHE A 154 1.75 -15.42 7.90
C PHE A 154 1.17 -14.47 8.96
N ILE A 155 0.06 -13.78 8.67
CA ILE A 155 -0.60 -12.89 9.66
C ILE A 155 -0.99 -13.66 10.92
N GLU A 156 -1.50 -14.88 10.77
CA GLU A 156 -2.02 -15.68 11.87
C GLU A 156 -0.90 -16.35 12.70
N THR A 157 0.27 -16.61 12.09
CA THR A 157 1.34 -17.41 12.72
C THR A 157 2.58 -16.60 13.12
N ALA A 158 2.75 -15.38 12.62
CA ALA A 158 3.96 -14.57 12.84
C ALA A 158 4.14 -14.08 14.29
N ASN A 159 3.15 -14.24 15.16
CA ASN A 159 3.15 -13.74 16.55
C ASN A 159 3.51 -12.24 16.65
N LEU A 160 2.99 -11.45 15.72
CA LEU A 160 3.16 -10.01 15.66
C LEU A 160 1.83 -9.31 15.92
N ASP A 161 1.87 -8.21 16.67
CA ASP A 161 0.68 -7.44 17.00
C ASP A 161 0.26 -6.50 15.89
N PHE A 162 1.22 -6.01 15.09
CA PHE A 162 0.99 -5.11 13.98
C PHE A 162 1.82 -5.53 12.77
N ILE A 163 1.15 -5.81 11.66
CA ILE A 163 1.78 -6.31 10.44
C ILE A 163 1.38 -5.42 9.26
N GLY A 164 2.37 -4.97 8.48
CA GLY A 164 2.16 -4.42 7.15
C GLY A 164 2.52 -5.41 6.05
N ALA A 165 2.01 -5.24 4.83
CA ALA A 165 2.52 -6.02 3.71
C ALA A 165 3.98 -5.66 3.39
N THR A 166 4.31 -4.37 3.43
CA THR A 166 5.66 -3.81 3.23
C THR A 166 5.85 -2.57 4.07
N SER A 167 7.10 -2.07 4.15
CA SER A 167 7.44 -0.85 4.86
C SER A 167 8.09 0.20 3.97
N HIS A 168 8.07 1.47 4.43
CA HIS A 168 8.63 2.62 3.76
C HIS A 168 9.57 3.42 4.66
N TYR A 169 10.53 4.13 4.07
CA TYR A 169 11.47 5.04 4.74
C TYR A 169 12.35 4.41 5.83
N GLY A 170 12.51 3.08 5.84
CA GLY A 170 13.45 2.40 6.72
C GLY A 170 14.91 2.56 6.28
N PHE A 171 15.18 2.50 4.97
CA PHE A 171 16.54 2.68 4.44
C PHE A 171 17.06 4.10 4.57
N GLU A 172 18.37 4.21 4.79
CA GLU A 172 19.08 5.48 4.70
C GLU A 172 19.08 6.01 3.26
N ARG A 173 18.78 7.31 3.08
CA ARG A 173 18.79 7.96 1.78
C ARG A 173 20.17 8.56 1.52
N LEU A 174 21.03 7.80 0.90
CA LEU A 174 22.35 8.30 0.47
C LEU A 174 22.23 9.21 -0.76
N ARG A 175 23.24 10.02 -1.02
CA ARG A 175 23.38 10.76 -2.27
C ARG A 175 23.50 9.76 -3.43
N LEU A 176 22.86 10.04 -4.58
CA LEU A 176 23.04 9.19 -5.75
C LEU A 176 24.50 9.24 -6.18
N PRO A 177 25.18 8.08 -6.28
CA PRO A 177 26.54 8.01 -6.81
C PRO A 177 26.60 8.54 -8.24
N LYS A 178 27.76 9.11 -8.61
CA LYS A 178 28.03 9.55 -9.97
C LYS A 178 28.93 8.57 -10.73
N ASN A 179 29.61 7.68 -10.01
CA ASN A 179 30.53 6.69 -10.51
C ASN A 179 30.50 5.41 -9.66
N ARG A 180 31.19 4.37 -10.07
CA ARG A 180 31.25 3.06 -9.42
C ARG A 180 31.75 3.10 -7.98
N GLU A 181 32.77 3.93 -7.68
CA GLU A 181 33.32 4.07 -6.33
C GLU A 181 32.25 4.42 -5.29
N GLY A 182 31.24 5.20 -5.69
CA GLY A 182 30.12 5.56 -4.82
C GLY A 182 29.14 4.41 -4.54
N LEU A 183 29.21 3.28 -5.26
CA LEU A 183 28.37 2.11 -5.02
C LEU A 183 28.81 1.28 -3.82
N SER A 184 30.00 1.50 -3.28
CA SER A 184 30.53 0.75 -2.13
C SER A 184 29.92 1.14 -0.78
N SER A 185 28.97 2.08 -0.74
CA SER A 185 28.39 2.61 0.49
C SER A 185 27.41 1.63 1.13
N LYS A 186 27.62 1.28 2.40
CA LYS A 186 26.66 0.50 3.21
C LYS A 186 25.41 1.29 3.49
N ILE A 187 24.25 0.75 3.12
CA ILE A 187 22.92 1.39 3.33
C ILE A 187 22.26 0.77 4.55
N LYS A 188 22.15 1.55 5.63
CA LYS A 188 21.54 1.09 6.87
C LYS A 188 20.03 1.10 6.80
N PHE A 189 19.40 0.08 7.38
CA PHE A 189 17.96 0.02 7.63
C PHE A 189 17.64 0.25 9.11
N ASN A 190 16.65 1.11 9.40
CA ASN A 190 16.26 1.42 10.77
C ASN A 190 14.76 1.75 10.86
N THR A 191 14.03 0.98 11.65
CA THR A 191 12.59 1.15 11.90
C THR A 191 12.28 2.30 12.85
N LYS A 192 13.28 2.79 13.62
CA LYS A 192 13.11 3.92 14.54
C LYS A 192 13.11 5.30 13.85
N LYS A 193 13.28 5.34 12.53
CA LYS A 193 13.22 6.61 11.79
C LYS A 193 11.82 7.23 11.90
N ARG A 194 11.76 8.54 12.13
CA ARG A 194 10.52 9.31 12.29
C ARG A 194 9.50 9.15 11.16
N ARG A 195 9.96 8.82 9.95
CA ARG A 195 9.10 8.63 8.77
C ARG A 195 8.87 7.17 8.43
N PHE A 196 9.50 6.25 9.14
CA PHE A 196 9.28 4.83 8.94
C PHE A 196 7.81 4.50 9.17
N HIS A 197 7.21 3.77 8.26
CA HIS A 197 5.83 3.28 8.40
C HIS A 197 5.57 2.06 7.52
N TYR A 198 4.55 1.31 7.89
CA TYR A 198 3.99 0.25 7.06
C TYR A 198 3.00 0.83 6.07
N ALA A 199 2.99 0.28 4.84
CA ALA A 199 2.14 0.75 3.76
C ALA A 199 0.66 0.46 4.04
N SER A 200 -0.19 1.48 3.97
CA SER A 200 -1.60 1.44 4.37
C SER A 200 -2.53 0.62 3.49
N TYR A 201 -2.04 0.15 2.34
CA TYR A 201 -2.90 -0.68 1.49
C TYR A 201 -3.20 -2.05 2.10
N VAL A 202 -2.38 -2.53 3.04
CA VAL A 202 -2.67 -3.68 3.91
C VAL A 202 -2.01 -3.49 5.27
N LEU A 203 -2.81 -3.52 6.33
CA LEU A 203 -2.38 -3.48 7.73
C LEU A 203 -3.18 -4.51 8.51
N ALA A 204 -2.51 -5.33 9.31
CA ALA A 204 -3.16 -6.32 10.17
C ALA A 204 -2.85 -6.08 11.65
N PHE A 205 -3.81 -6.41 12.51
CA PHE A 205 -3.76 -6.20 13.96
C PHE A 205 -4.19 -7.47 14.67
N SER A 206 -3.42 -7.89 15.66
CA SER A 206 -3.73 -9.02 16.54
C SER A 206 -4.76 -8.64 17.62
N LYS A 207 -5.32 -9.65 18.26
CA LYS A 207 -6.22 -9.48 19.42
C LYS A 207 -5.60 -8.62 20.53
N ASN A 208 -4.29 -8.74 20.76
CA ASN A 208 -3.59 -7.99 21.78
C ASN A 208 -3.74 -6.48 21.59
N ILE A 209 -3.41 -5.97 20.40
CA ILE A 209 -3.54 -4.54 20.11
C ILE A 209 -5.01 -4.09 19.97
N LEU A 210 -5.91 -4.95 19.48
CA LEU A 210 -7.34 -4.66 19.33
C LEU A 210 -8.06 -4.52 20.67
N SER A 211 -7.57 -5.21 21.71
CA SER A 211 -8.11 -5.16 23.07
C SER A 211 -7.64 -3.92 23.86
N ASP A 212 -6.62 -3.20 23.38
CA ASP A 212 -6.18 -1.96 24.02
C ASP A 212 -7.13 -0.80 23.70
N GLN A 213 -7.71 -0.21 24.75
CA GLN A 213 -8.55 0.99 24.58
C GLN A 213 -7.82 2.17 23.91
N ASN A 214 -6.48 2.23 24.01
CA ASN A 214 -5.70 3.26 23.34
C ASN A 214 -5.67 3.08 21.82
N PHE A 215 -5.80 1.84 21.33
CA PHE A 215 -5.97 1.58 19.90
C PHE A 215 -7.27 2.25 19.39
N PHE A 216 -8.39 2.04 20.08
CA PHE A 216 -9.65 2.70 19.73
C PHE A 216 -9.54 4.23 19.86
N ARG A 217 -8.89 4.72 20.92
CA ARG A 217 -8.66 6.17 21.13
C ARG A 217 -7.83 6.79 20.00
N PHE A 218 -6.82 6.06 19.48
CA PHE A 218 -6.05 6.52 18.33
C PHE A 218 -6.98 6.80 17.14
N TRP A 219 -7.83 5.84 16.76
CA TRP A 219 -8.75 5.99 15.64
C TRP A 219 -9.81 7.06 15.90
N LYS A 220 -10.37 7.12 17.09
CA LYS A 220 -11.35 8.16 17.47
C LYS A 220 -10.78 9.56 17.34
N ASN A 221 -9.53 9.75 17.77
CA ASN A 221 -8.86 11.05 17.79
C ASN A 221 -8.09 11.36 16.49
N LEU A 222 -8.10 10.44 15.50
CA LEU A 222 -7.45 10.67 14.23
C LEU A 222 -8.08 11.86 13.50
N ARG A 223 -7.27 12.91 13.31
CA ARG A 223 -7.72 14.12 12.61
C ARG A 223 -7.69 13.90 11.11
N LEU A 224 -8.87 13.89 10.50
CA LEU A 224 -9.06 13.77 9.06
C LEU A 224 -8.69 15.07 8.34
N SER A 225 -8.41 14.96 7.05
CA SER A 225 -8.10 16.10 6.18
C SER A 225 -8.47 15.78 4.73
N GLY A 226 -8.89 16.78 3.98
CA GLY A 226 -9.04 16.68 2.53
C GLY A 226 -7.70 16.74 1.76
N THR A 227 -6.55 16.75 2.44
CA THR A 227 -5.21 16.80 1.84
C THR A 227 -4.48 15.48 2.04
N LYS A 228 -4.16 14.77 0.94
CA LYS A 228 -3.54 13.42 0.97
C LYS A 228 -2.28 13.35 1.85
N ASN A 229 -1.33 14.27 1.67
CA ASN A 229 -0.07 14.26 2.43
C ASN A 229 -0.27 14.43 3.95
N ILE A 230 -1.32 15.15 4.36
CA ILE A 230 -1.66 15.30 5.77
C ILE A 230 -2.24 14.00 6.32
N VAL A 231 -3.11 13.33 5.54
CA VAL A 231 -3.70 12.04 5.92
C VAL A 231 -2.62 10.97 6.02
N VAL A 232 -1.71 10.86 5.04
CA VAL A 232 -0.57 9.94 5.09
C VAL A 232 0.27 10.18 6.36
N ARG A 233 0.61 11.44 6.66
CA ARG A 233 1.43 11.76 7.84
C ARG A 233 0.74 11.42 9.16
N ARG A 234 -0.57 11.69 9.28
CA ARG A 234 -1.33 11.45 10.51
C ARG A 234 -1.79 10.00 10.64
N GLY A 235 -2.16 9.40 9.53
CA GLY A 235 -2.65 8.04 9.44
C GLY A 235 -1.52 7.02 9.32
N GLU A 236 -0.90 6.85 8.15
CA GLU A 236 0.12 5.82 7.92
C GLU A 236 1.31 5.95 8.86
N VAL A 237 1.98 7.11 8.80
CA VAL A 237 3.14 7.36 9.65
C VAL A 237 2.69 7.42 11.11
N GLY A 238 1.61 8.14 11.41
CA GLY A 238 1.11 8.32 12.78
C GLY A 238 0.75 7.00 13.47
N LEU A 239 0.06 6.09 12.78
CA LEU A 239 -0.32 4.78 13.31
C LEU A 239 0.93 3.91 13.58
N THR A 240 1.83 3.81 12.60
CA THR A 240 3.06 3.03 12.77
C THR A 240 3.91 3.58 13.91
N GLN A 241 4.10 4.91 13.97
CA GLN A 241 4.87 5.53 15.05
C GLN A 241 4.17 5.40 16.42
N TRP A 242 2.83 5.40 16.43
CA TRP A 242 2.07 5.12 17.65
C TRP A 242 2.37 3.72 18.18
N VAL A 243 2.35 2.69 17.32
CA VAL A 243 2.70 1.31 17.71
C VAL A 243 4.13 1.23 18.22
N ILE A 244 5.11 1.75 17.47
CA ILE A 244 6.53 1.70 17.82
C ILE A 244 6.81 2.41 19.14
N ASN A 245 6.25 3.61 19.36
CA ASN A 245 6.48 4.43 20.53
C ASN A 245 5.83 3.85 21.80
N LYS A 246 4.80 3.00 21.66
CA LYS A 246 4.25 2.25 22.79
C LYS A 246 5.27 1.26 23.38
N GLY A 247 6.13 0.68 22.54
CA GLY A 247 7.19 -0.23 22.97
C GLY A 247 6.73 -1.58 23.53
N ILE A 248 5.42 -1.83 23.57
CA ILE A 248 4.81 -3.06 24.11
C ILE A 248 4.26 -3.97 23.01
N TYR A 249 4.16 -3.49 21.78
CA TYR A 249 3.64 -4.26 20.64
C TYR A 249 4.76 -4.72 19.75
N SER A 250 4.73 -6.00 19.41
CA SER A 250 5.56 -6.56 18.35
C SER A 250 5.05 -6.10 16.98
N HIS A 251 5.96 -5.78 16.05
CA HIS A 251 5.57 -5.31 14.73
C HIS A 251 6.52 -5.79 13.64
N GLY A 252 6.00 -5.96 12.42
CA GLY A 252 6.78 -6.39 11.28
C GLY A 252 6.05 -6.22 9.95
N SER A 253 6.58 -6.81 8.90
CA SER A 253 5.94 -6.84 7.58
C SER A 253 6.14 -8.19 6.91
N TYR A 254 5.18 -8.56 6.04
CA TYR A 254 5.26 -9.77 5.23
C TYR A 254 6.54 -9.79 4.40
N ILE A 255 6.82 -8.70 3.70
CA ILE A 255 8.14 -8.47 3.09
C ILE A 255 8.95 -7.57 4.02
N ASP A 256 9.91 -8.16 4.72
CA ASP A 256 10.82 -7.44 5.60
C ASP A 256 11.92 -6.75 4.77
N SER A 257 11.75 -5.45 4.54
CA SER A 257 12.72 -4.65 3.78
C SER A 257 14.12 -4.65 4.41
N GLY A 258 14.22 -4.85 5.74
CA GLY A 258 15.51 -4.91 6.43
C GLY A 258 16.34 -6.16 6.09
N LYS A 259 15.70 -7.19 5.54
CA LYS A 259 16.37 -8.42 5.09
C LYS A 259 16.81 -8.40 3.64
N LEU A 260 16.45 -7.36 2.86
CA LEU A 260 16.75 -7.32 1.41
C LEU A 260 18.24 -7.41 1.12
N GLU A 261 19.11 -6.75 1.89
CA GLU A 261 20.56 -6.85 1.72
C GLU A 261 21.04 -8.31 1.84
N LYS A 262 20.59 -9.01 2.88
CA LYS A 262 20.92 -10.45 3.09
C LYS A 262 20.38 -11.31 1.94
N ILE A 263 19.17 -11.03 1.46
CA ILE A 263 18.56 -11.75 0.34
C ILE A 263 19.37 -11.51 -0.93
N PHE A 264 19.69 -10.27 -1.26
CA PHE A 264 20.51 -9.95 -2.45
C PHE A 264 21.90 -10.60 -2.39
N ASN A 265 22.55 -10.60 -1.22
CA ASN A 265 23.83 -11.25 -1.02
C ASN A 265 23.76 -12.78 -1.21
N SER A 266 22.61 -13.42 -1.07
CA SER A 266 22.46 -14.85 -1.34
C SER A 266 22.25 -15.19 -2.81
N LEU A 267 21.96 -14.21 -3.67
CA LEU A 267 21.75 -14.40 -5.11
C LEU A 267 23.07 -14.40 -5.88
N SER A 268 23.05 -15.01 -7.07
CA SER A 268 24.16 -14.92 -8.03
C SER A 268 24.22 -13.54 -8.70
N LYS A 269 25.37 -13.20 -9.29
CA LYS A 269 25.53 -11.98 -10.08
C LYS A 269 24.50 -11.88 -11.20
N GLN A 270 24.22 -12.98 -11.90
CA GLN A 270 23.25 -13.04 -12.99
C GLN A 270 21.81 -12.75 -12.53
N GLU A 271 21.42 -13.29 -11.37
CA GLU A 271 20.11 -13.00 -10.78
C GLU A 271 19.98 -11.52 -10.38
N LEU A 272 21.02 -10.93 -9.80
CA LEU A 272 21.04 -9.50 -9.45
C LEU A 272 20.96 -8.60 -10.70
N LEU A 273 21.68 -8.94 -11.77
CA LEU A 273 21.58 -8.24 -13.06
C LEU A 273 20.15 -8.28 -13.59
N LYS A 274 19.53 -9.46 -13.60
CA LYS A 274 18.13 -9.61 -14.04
C LYS A 274 17.19 -8.76 -13.20
N ILE A 275 17.31 -8.78 -11.87
CA ILE A 275 16.49 -7.94 -10.98
C ILE A 275 16.68 -6.46 -11.31
N THR A 276 17.92 -6.03 -11.55
CA THR A 276 18.23 -4.64 -11.89
C THR A 276 17.58 -4.21 -13.20
N GLN A 277 17.63 -5.04 -14.23
CA GLN A 277 16.98 -4.80 -15.52
C GLN A 277 15.45 -4.76 -15.44
N GLU A 278 14.87 -5.56 -14.54
CA GLU A 278 13.42 -5.64 -14.30
C GLU A 278 12.90 -4.53 -13.38
N THR A 279 13.76 -3.71 -12.76
CA THR A 279 13.30 -2.64 -11.84
C THR A 279 12.36 -1.66 -12.55
N ILE A 280 11.29 -1.28 -11.84
CA ILE A 280 10.33 -0.27 -12.31
C ILE A 280 10.56 1.00 -11.51
N VAL A 281 10.91 2.09 -12.21
CA VAL A 281 11.29 3.35 -11.57
C VAL A 281 10.48 4.52 -12.16
N GLU A 282 9.80 5.26 -11.27
CA GLU A 282 9.03 6.46 -11.62
C GLU A 282 9.85 7.75 -11.53
N ASN A 283 10.72 7.82 -10.51
CA ASN A 283 11.47 9.04 -10.19
C ASN A 283 12.53 9.35 -11.24
N ILE A 284 12.46 10.53 -11.86
CA ILE A 284 13.37 10.97 -12.93
C ILE A 284 14.86 10.93 -12.53
N SER A 285 15.17 11.37 -11.28
CA SER A 285 16.57 11.35 -10.81
C SER A 285 17.10 9.92 -10.65
N LEU A 286 16.21 8.99 -10.29
CA LEU A 286 16.55 7.59 -10.16
C LEU A 286 16.66 6.91 -11.53
N LYS A 287 15.82 7.30 -12.50
CA LYS A 287 15.99 6.87 -13.91
C LYS A 287 17.32 7.30 -14.48
N ASN A 288 17.67 8.58 -14.31
CA ASN A 288 18.95 9.10 -14.78
C ASN A 288 20.15 8.37 -14.12
N PHE A 289 20.00 8.02 -12.84
CA PHE A 289 20.99 7.20 -12.13
C PHE A 289 21.12 5.80 -12.77
N ILE A 290 20.01 5.13 -13.09
CA ILE A 290 20.05 3.81 -13.74
C ILE A 290 20.68 3.93 -15.14
N VAL A 291 20.29 4.94 -15.92
CA VAL A 291 20.85 5.17 -17.26
C VAL A 291 22.34 5.47 -17.23
N SER A 292 22.84 6.22 -16.22
CA SER A 292 24.28 6.51 -16.10
C SER A 292 25.16 5.28 -15.84
N PHE A 293 24.57 4.15 -15.48
CA PHE A 293 25.26 2.87 -15.29
C PHE A 293 24.87 1.80 -16.33
N SER A 294 24.03 2.13 -17.33
CA SER A 294 23.47 1.13 -18.25
C SER A 294 24.55 0.41 -19.08
N GLU A 295 25.59 1.10 -19.49
CA GLU A 295 26.71 0.55 -20.28
C GLU A 295 27.63 -0.33 -19.42
N ASP A 296 27.83 0.03 -18.15
CA ASP A 296 28.73 -0.65 -17.22
C ASP A 296 28.04 -1.73 -16.37
N LEU A 297 26.72 -1.93 -16.55
CA LEU A 297 25.92 -2.74 -15.64
C LEU A 297 26.40 -4.19 -15.51
N GLU A 298 26.85 -4.78 -16.63
CA GLU A 298 27.36 -6.14 -16.69
C GLU A 298 28.75 -6.28 -16.07
N ASP A 299 29.51 -5.18 -16.06
CA ASP A 299 30.86 -5.13 -15.48
C ASP A 299 30.85 -4.91 -13.96
N LEU A 300 29.70 -4.51 -13.39
CA LEU A 300 29.60 -4.35 -11.95
C LEU A 300 29.83 -5.68 -11.23
N SER A 301 30.59 -5.61 -10.14
CA SER A 301 30.74 -6.73 -9.22
C SER A 301 29.41 -7.07 -8.52
N LYS A 302 29.34 -8.23 -7.91
CA LYS A 302 28.16 -8.65 -7.12
C LYS A 302 27.84 -7.63 -6.03
N ASP A 303 28.81 -7.15 -5.28
CA ASP A 303 28.63 -6.20 -4.18
C ASP A 303 28.16 -4.83 -4.68
N GLU A 304 28.68 -4.38 -5.84
CA GLU A 304 28.21 -3.16 -6.50
C GLU A 304 26.75 -3.28 -6.94
N LEU A 305 26.33 -4.42 -7.48
CA LEU A 305 24.93 -4.69 -7.86
C LEU A 305 24.00 -4.71 -6.63
N VAL A 306 24.43 -5.32 -5.53
CA VAL A 306 23.68 -5.28 -4.27
C VAL A 306 23.50 -3.83 -3.80
N SER A 307 24.58 -3.05 -3.78
CA SER A 307 24.54 -1.64 -3.40
C SER A 307 23.64 -0.82 -4.34
N PHE A 308 23.71 -1.08 -5.65
CA PHE A 308 22.87 -0.45 -6.66
C PHE A 308 21.39 -0.69 -6.40
N LEU A 309 20.97 -1.93 -6.14
CA LEU A 309 19.60 -2.29 -5.82
C LEU A 309 19.13 -1.66 -4.49
N LEU A 310 20.00 -1.64 -3.47
CA LEU A 310 19.69 -1.00 -2.19
C LEU A 310 19.52 0.52 -2.34
N ILE A 311 20.28 1.18 -3.21
CA ILE A 311 20.07 2.60 -3.55
C ILE A 311 18.69 2.81 -4.16
N ILE A 312 18.28 1.97 -5.10
CA ILE A 312 16.94 2.05 -5.73
C ILE A 312 15.84 1.93 -4.66
N VAL A 313 15.86 0.88 -3.85
CA VAL A 313 14.82 0.64 -2.83
C VAL A 313 14.84 1.66 -1.69
N SER A 314 15.97 2.33 -1.43
CA SER A 314 16.05 3.43 -0.47
C SER A 314 15.28 4.68 -0.91
N ARG A 315 15.00 4.83 -2.20
CA ARG A 315 14.44 6.03 -2.82
C ARG A 315 13.05 5.87 -3.40
N GLN A 316 12.67 4.63 -3.69
CA GLN A 316 11.36 4.28 -4.21
C GLN A 316 10.78 3.10 -3.43
N ILE A 317 9.47 3.04 -3.34
CA ILE A 317 8.76 1.95 -2.65
C ILE A 317 9.04 0.61 -3.33
N ILE A 318 9.33 -0.41 -2.53
CA ILE A 318 9.76 -1.73 -3.02
C ILE A 318 8.71 -2.42 -3.89
N VAL A 319 7.43 -2.25 -3.59
CA VAL A 319 6.31 -2.83 -4.38
C VAL A 319 6.18 -2.23 -5.78
N PHE A 320 6.91 -1.17 -6.09
CA PHE A 320 7.06 -0.64 -7.44
C PHE A 320 8.40 -1.10 -8.02
N SER A 321 9.50 -0.73 -7.33
CA SER A 321 10.84 -0.96 -7.88
C SER A 321 11.17 -2.44 -8.06
N LEU A 322 10.72 -3.31 -7.16
CA LEU A 322 11.01 -4.75 -7.17
C LEU A 322 9.77 -5.61 -7.44
N ALA A 323 8.71 -5.07 -8.08
CA ALA A 323 7.45 -5.78 -8.23
C ALA A 323 7.60 -7.22 -8.76
N ASN A 324 8.37 -7.41 -9.85
CA ASN A 324 8.60 -8.73 -10.43
C ASN A 324 9.34 -9.67 -9.48
N PHE A 325 10.40 -9.20 -8.83
CA PHE A 325 11.18 -9.97 -7.86
C PHE A 325 10.32 -10.40 -6.66
N LEU A 326 9.54 -9.47 -6.08
CA LEU A 326 8.69 -9.76 -4.93
C LEU A 326 7.62 -10.83 -5.27
N ILE A 327 6.99 -10.72 -6.43
CA ILE A 327 5.96 -11.66 -6.87
C ILE A 327 6.56 -13.03 -7.14
N LYS A 328 7.61 -13.12 -7.95
CA LYS A 328 8.15 -14.40 -8.41
C LYS A 328 9.01 -15.14 -7.39
N ARG A 329 9.76 -14.41 -6.56
CA ARG A 329 10.74 -15.01 -5.65
C ARG A 329 10.31 -14.96 -4.18
N MET A 330 9.45 -14.02 -3.81
CA MET A 330 9.02 -13.85 -2.44
C MET A 330 7.53 -14.14 -2.22
N ASN A 331 6.87 -14.74 -3.21
CA ASN A 331 5.44 -15.12 -3.17
C ASN A 331 4.54 -13.94 -2.74
N PHE A 332 4.87 -12.72 -3.18
CA PHE A 332 4.14 -11.52 -2.81
C PHE A 332 2.81 -11.44 -3.56
N PRO A 333 1.66 -11.45 -2.86
CA PRO A 333 0.37 -11.67 -3.52
C PRO A 333 -0.32 -10.38 -3.99
N PHE A 334 0.38 -9.25 -4.05
CA PHE A 334 -0.19 -7.96 -4.43
C PHE A 334 0.51 -7.37 -5.65
N LEU A 335 -0.27 -6.89 -6.62
CA LEU A 335 0.22 -6.07 -7.72
C LEU A 335 -0.44 -4.68 -7.68
N LYS A 336 0.34 -3.62 -7.59
CA LYS A 336 -0.17 -2.24 -7.46
C LYS A 336 -0.76 -1.73 -8.77
N LYS A 337 -2.04 -1.35 -8.76
CA LYS A 337 -2.77 -0.80 -9.92
C LYS A 337 -2.12 0.48 -10.49
N MET A 338 -1.42 1.24 -9.66
CA MET A 338 -0.72 2.46 -10.06
C MET A 338 0.40 2.20 -11.08
N LEU A 339 1.02 1.01 -11.09
CA LEU A 339 2.11 0.68 -12.02
C LEU A 339 1.72 0.85 -13.48
N PHE A 340 0.47 0.56 -13.84
CA PHE A 340 -0.05 0.80 -15.20
C PHE A 340 -0.36 2.26 -15.53
N LYS A 341 -0.36 3.15 -14.52
CA LYS A 341 -0.60 4.59 -14.69
C LYS A 341 0.68 5.40 -14.79
N LEU A 342 1.83 4.76 -14.62
CA LEU A 342 3.15 5.36 -14.80
C LEU A 342 3.45 5.57 -16.29
N ASP A 343 4.69 5.86 -16.64
CA ASP A 343 5.05 6.01 -18.04
C ASP A 343 5.01 4.68 -18.84
N LYS A 344 5.28 4.80 -20.15
CA LYS A 344 5.21 3.68 -21.09
C LYS A 344 6.13 2.52 -20.73
N GLU A 345 7.36 2.80 -20.29
CA GLU A 345 8.33 1.77 -19.93
C GLU A 345 7.90 1.01 -18.68
N CYS A 346 7.47 1.74 -17.64
CA CYS A 346 6.93 1.14 -16.41
C CYS A 346 5.71 0.25 -16.70
N SER A 347 4.79 0.74 -17.54
CA SER A 347 3.61 -0.03 -17.97
C SER A 347 4.02 -1.30 -18.71
N LYS A 348 5.04 -1.21 -19.60
CA LYS A 348 5.58 -2.36 -20.32
C LYS A 348 6.12 -3.45 -19.39
N LYS A 349 6.96 -3.06 -18.44
CA LYS A 349 7.50 -3.99 -17.44
C LYS A 349 6.38 -4.60 -16.59
N THR A 350 5.37 -3.80 -16.21
CA THR A 350 4.22 -4.29 -15.45
C THR A 350 3.39 -5.30 -16.24
N PHE A 351 3.19 -5.06 -17.54
CA PHE A 351 2.48 -5.99 -18.41
C PHE A 351 3.21 -7.33 -18.54
N GLN A 352 4.55 -7.31 -18.60
CA GLN A 352 5.33 -8.56 -18.59
C GLN A 352 5.12 -9.33 -17.28
N ILE A 353 5.03 -8.65 -16.13
CA ILE A 353 4.68 -9.30 -14.86
C ILE A 353 3.33 -10.00 -14.97
N VAL A 354 2.31 -9.32 -15.52
CA VAL A 354 0.97 -9.89 -15.65
C VAL A 354 0.94 -11.11 -16.55
N LYS A 355 1.70 -11.11 -17.65
CA LYS A 355 1.80 -12.27 -18.56
C LYS A 355 2.35 -13.53 -17.88
N ASP A 356 3.09 -13.37 -16.80
CA ASP A 356 3.71 -14.47 -16.07
C ASP A 356 2.88 -14.91 -14.85
N LEU A 357 1.68 -14.34 -14.64
CA LEU A 357 0.73 -14.76 -13.60
C LEU A 357 -0.12 -15.96 -14.06
N ASP A 358 -0.83 -16.57 -13.11
CA ASP A 358 -1.85 -17.59 -13.40
C ASP A 358 -2.95 -17.02 -14.31
N ASP A 359 -3.49 -17.81 -15.22
CA ASP A 359 -4.47 -17.41 -16.25
C ASP A 359 -5.63 -16.60 -15.68
N GLU A 360 -6.20 -17.01 -14.52
CA GLU A 360 -7.32 -16.33 -13.88
C GLU A 360 -6.96 -14.92 -13.42
N ALA A 361 -5.80 -14.76 -12.77
CA ALA A 361 -5.33 -13.45 -12.32
C ALA A 361 -4.96 -12.56 -13.53
N GLN A 362 -4.39 -13.17 -14.57
CA GLN A 362 -4.07 -12.47 -15.82
C GLN A 362 -5.34 -11.96 -16.50
N GLU A 363 -6.35 -12.80 -16.70
CA GLU A 363 -7.63 -12.43 -17.32
C GLU A 363 -8.35 -11.33 -16.52
N GLU A 364 -8.39 -11.45 -15.18
CA GLU A 364 -8.99 -10.44 -14.31
C GLU A 364 -8.31 -9.08 -14.50
N ILE A 365 -6.98 -9.05 -14.40
CA ILE A 365 -6.22 -7.80 -14.53
C ILE A 365 -6.40 -7.19 -15.91
N LEU A 366 -6.28 -7.99 -16.96
CA LEU A 366 -6.44 -7.53 -18.35
C LEU A 366 -7.84 -6.97 -18.60
N SER A 367 -8.88 -7.62 -18.08
CA SER A 367 -10.27 -7.11 -18.19
C SER A 367 -10.44 -5.75 -17.53
N GLU A 368 -9.79 -5.51 -16.37
CA GLU A 368 -9.89 -4.23 -15.65
C GLU A 368 -9.11 -3.09 -16.29
N ILE A 369 -8.02 -3.39 -17.00
CA ILE A 369 -7.18 -2.37 -17.65
C ILE A 369 -7.57 -2.11 -19.11
N LYS A 370 -8.43 -2.94 -19.71
CA LYS A 370 -8.85 -2.89 -21.11
C LYS A 370 -9.31 -1.49 -21.55
N ASP A 371 -10.07 -0.81 -20.69
CA ASP A 371 -10.62 0.52 -20.96
C ASP A 371 -9.73 1.67 -20.48
N THR A 372 -8.50 1.37 -20.09
CA THR A 372 -7.56 2.41 -19.65
C THR A 372 -6.67 2.89 -20.81
N PRO A 373 -6.29 4.19 -20.85
CA PRO A 373 -5.36 4.69 -21.85
C PRO A 373 -4.00 3.96 -21.88
N ALA A 374 -3.68 3.25 -20.82
CA ALA A 374 -2.46 2.45 -20.72
C ALA A 374 -2.47 1.26 -21.70
N LEU A 375 -3.62 0.57 -21.86
CA LEU A 375 -3.70 -0.61 -22.71
C LEU A 375 -3.87 -0.24 -24.19
N SER A 376 -4.66 0.79 -24.51
CA SER A 376 -4.80 1.25 -25.90
C SER A 376 -3.47 1.72 -26.49
N LYS A 377 -2.60 2.33 -25.69
CA LYS A 377 -1.21 2.67 -26.07
C LYS A 377 -0.32 1.44 -26.24
N TYR A 378 -0.73 0.30 -25.70
CA TYR A 378 0.07 -0.93 -25.66
C TYR A 378 -0.30 -1.89 -26.78
N LEU A 379 -1.60 -2.06 -27.07
CA LEU A 379 -2.11 -2.93 -28.14
C LEU A 379 -1.81 -2.37 -29.52
N ASN A 380 -1.59 -1.05 -29.65
CA ASN A 380 -1.16 -0.40 -30.90
C ASN A 380 0.35 -0.55 -31.17
N LEU A 381 1.06 -1.44 -30.44
CA LEU A 381 2.51 -1.69 -30.56
C LEU A 381 2.82 -3.16 -30.87
N GLN A 382 1.80 -3.99 -31.10
CA GLN A 382 1.92 -5.29 -31.74
C GLN A 382 1.55 -5.16 -33.21
#